data_a52f7e9593b2af0f476cf60ff5ac1aa9
#
_entry.id   a52f7e9593b2af0f476cf60ff5ac1aa9
#
_cell.length_a   1.000
_cell.length_b   1.000
_cell.length_c   1.000
_cell.angle_alpha   90.00
_cell.angle_beta   90.00
_cell.angle_gamma   90.00
#
_symmetry.space_group_name_H-M   'P 1'
#
loop_
_entity.id
_entity.type
_entity.pdbx_description
1 polymer ?
#
loop_
_entity_poly.entity_id
_entity_poly.type
_entity_poly.pdbx_seq_one_letter_code
_entity_poly.pdbx_strand_id
1 'polypeptide(L)'
;LYKWSTYIDVDTMVDTQGIIRADVMNSAFGMLKPSMDIAKYFGVMDMMEDQDKLINFLRMEKWKNDCPDLSGEMYRKYIKDFFRDNKLIKGTFELDGKVVNLKNMTVPYLNVYATEDNIIPNKSTIAIMDHLTGSKDKQLYAFPGGHIGVFVGAKSQKELAPKVAQWVSERS
;
A
#
# COMPACT_ATOMS: atom_id res chain seq x y z
N LEU A 1 10.21 -6.11 -4.63
CA LEU A 1 9.87 -6.58 -3.28
C LEU A 1 10.12 -8.08 -3.10
N TYR A 2 9.67 -8.95 -4.03
CA TYR A 2 9.91 -10.40 -3.93
C TYR A 2 11.39 -10.74 -3.71
N LYS A 3 12.29 -10.26 -4.58
CA LYS A 3 13.73 -10.50 -4.43
C LYS A 3 14.28 -9.98 -3.11
N TRP A 4 13.80 -8.82 -2.65
CA TRP A 4 14.21 -8.25 -1.38
C TRP A 4 13.76 -9.12 -0.19
N SER A 5 12.52 -9.60 -0.19
CA SER A 5 11.98 -10.44 0.88
C SER A 5 12.71 -11.77 1.05
N THR A 6 13.39 -12.28 0.02
CA THR A 6 14.18 -13.54 0.11
C THR A 6 15.49 -13.37 0.88
N TYR A 7 16.01 -12.15 0.98
CA TYR A 7 17.24 -11.84 1.71
C TYR A 7 17.03 -11.41 3.17
N ILE A 8 15.78 -11.16 3.57
CA ILE A 8 15.48 -10.83 4.96
C ILE A 8 15.34 -12.11 5.76
N ASP A 9 16.12 -12.26 6.81
CA ASP A 9 15.86 -13.28 7.82
C ASP A 9 14.79 -12.78 8.80
N VAL A 10 13.52 -12.91 8.35
CA VAL A 10 12.38 -12.46 9.13
C VAL A 10 12.20 -13.27 10.42
N ASP A 11 12.64 -14.52 10.44
CA ASP A 11 12.52 -15.37 11.62
C ASP A 11 13.45 -14.84 12.72
N THR A 12 14.73 -14.67 12.40
CA THR A 12 15.69 -14.10 13.37
C THR A 12 15.25 -12.70 13.83
N MET A 13 14.76 -11.85 12.94
CA MET A 13 14.25 -10.53 13.33
C MET A 13 13.14 -10.62 14.37
N VAL A 14 12.14 -11.46 14.12
CA VAL A 14 10.97 -11.59 15.00
C VAL A 14 11.34 -12.31 16.30
N ASP A 15 12.14 -13.38 16.22
CA ASP A 15 12.54 -14.14 17.40
C ASP A 15 13.40 -13.32 18.38
N THR A 16 14.18 -12.37 17.86
CA THR A 16 15.02 -11.51 18.69
C THR A 16 14.32 -10.27 19.22
N GLN A 17 13.40 -9.69 18.47
CA GLN A 17 12.79 -8.39 18.82
C GLN A 17 11.34 -8.49 19.28
N GLY A 18 10.62 -9.54 18.91
CA GLY A 18 9.18 -9.72 19.19
C GLY A 18 8.26 -8.76 18.43
N ILE A 19 8.75 -7.57 18.12
CA ILE A 19 8.07 -6.51 17.35
C ILE A 19 8.98 -6.02 16.23
N ILE A 20 8.39 -5.43 15.21
CA ILE A 20 9.13 -4.70 14.17
C ILE A 20 8.91 -3.21 14.40
N ARG A 21 9.97 -2.52 14.77
CA ARG A 21 9.91 -1.10 15.12
C ARG A 21 9.59 -0.23 13.91
N ALA A 22 8.80 0.80 14.15
CA ALA A 22 8.38 1.76 13.11
C ALA A 22 9.56 2.45 12.42
N ASP A 23 10.63 2.79 13.17
CA ASP A 23 11.82 3.41 12.63
C ASP A 23 12.60 2.50 11.67
N VAL A 24 12.63 1.20 11.94
CA VAL A 24 13.23 0.19 11.03
C VAL A 24 12.43 0.10 9.73
N MET A 25 11.10 0.09 9.83
CA MET A 25 10.23 0.06 8.65
C MET A 25 10.37 1.34 7.82
N ASN A 26 10.35 2.50 8.45
CA ASN A 26 10.52 3.79 7.76
C ASN A 26 11.87 3.88 7.05
N SER A 27 12.94 3.40 7.69
CA SER A 27 14.27 3.34 7.10
C SER A 27 14.30 2.42 5.87
N ALA A 28 13.67 1.24 5.97
CA ALA A 28 13.58 0.30 4.85
C ALA A 28 12.82 0.89 3.66
N PHE A 29 11.72 1.61 3.90
CA PHE A 29 10.99 2.30 2.83
C PHE A 29 11.79 3.45 2.23
N GLY A 30 12.52 4.23 3.02
CA GLY A 30 13.42 5.28 2.53
C GLY A 30 14.51 4.73 1.60
N MET A 31 15.04 3.53 1.90
CA MET A 31 16.05 2.86 1.07
C MET A 31 15.51 2.36 -0.28
N LEU A 32 14.20 2.24 -0.48
CA LEU A 32 13.64 1.85 -1.79
C LEU A 32 13.89 2.92 -2.87
N LYS A 33 13.93 4.19 -2.48
CA LYS A 33 14.18 5.30 -3.42
C LYS A 33 14.85 6.51 -2.73
N PRO A 34 16.13 6.41 -2.35
CA PRO A 34 16.82 7.45 -1.58
C PRO A 34 16.82 8.83 -2.26
N SER A 35 16.86 8.85 -3.60
CA SER A 35 16.83 10.10 -4.38
C SER A 35 15.55 10.93 -4.17
N MET A 36 14.42 10.28 -3.82
CA MET A 36 13.18 11.01 -3.55
C MET A 36 13.24 11.75 -2.22
N ASP A 37 13.88 11.18 -1.22
CA ASP A 37 14.03 11.86 0.07
C ASP A 37 14.92 13.10 -0.03
N ILE A 38 15.92 13.07 -0.90
CA ILE A 38 16.76 14.24 -1.20
C ILE A 38 15.96 15.27 -2.00
N ALA A 39 15.30 14.86 -3.07
CA ALA A 39 14.54 15.75 -3.95
C ALA A 39 13.44 16.53 -3.23
N LYS A 40 12.78 15.90 -2.23
CA LYS A 40 11.71 16.56 -1.46
C LYS A 40 12.23 17.77 -0.68
N TYR A 41 13.45 17.72 -0.12
CA TYR A 41 14.03 18.85 0.61
C TYR A 41 14.34 20.04 -0.29
N PHE A 42 14.73 19.80 -1.53
CA PHE A 42 14.84 20.91 -2.52
C PHE A 42 13.47 21.51 -2.82
N GLY A 43 12.41 20.68 -2.95
CA GLY A 43 11.05 21.17 -3.16
C GLY A 43 10.48 21.98 -1.98
N VAL A 44 10.97 21.77 -0.75
CA VAL A 44 10.55 22.58 0.42
C VAL A 44 10.95 24.03 0.25
N MET A 45 12.13 24.31 -0.32
CA MET A 45 12.61 25.69 -0.53
C MET A 45 11.63 26.46 -1.43
N ASP A 46 11.08 25.82 -2.46
CA ASP A 46 10.08 26.43 -3.35
C ASP A 46 8.72 26.62 -2.68
N MET A 47 8.45 25.89 -1.59
CA MET A 47 7.18 25.97 -0.84
C MET A 47 7.24 26.99 0.30
N MET A 48 8.41 27.53 0.66
CA MET A 48 8.56 28.44 1.82
C MET A 48 7.74 29.71 1.68
N GLU A 49 7.47 30.15 0.45
CA GLU A 49 6.65 31.34 0.17
C GLU A 49 5.13 31.06 0.17
N ASP A 50 4.73 29.78 0.17
CA ASP A 50 3.33 29.34 0.17
C ASP A 50 3.03 28.58 1.47
N GLN A 51 2.44 29.28 2.42
CA GLN A 51 2.15 28.76 3.77
C GLN A 51 1.26 27.51 3.73
N ASP A 52 0.27 27.45 2.83
CA ASP A 52 -0.64 26.30 2.73
C ASP A 52 0.08 25.06 2.21
N LYS A 53 0.94 25.22 1.21
CA LYS A 53 1.78 24.12 0.70
C LYS A 53 2.75 23.63 1.77
N LEU A 54 3.40 24.54 2.47
CA LEU A 54 4.33 24.20 3.55
C LEU A 54 3.63 23.42 4.68
N ILE A 55 2.46 23.90 5.14
CA ILE A 55 1.68 23.22 6.17
C ILE A 55 1.27 21.82 5.71
N ASN A 56 0.81 21.68 4.46
CA ASN A 56 0.45 20.37 3.92
C ASN A 56 1.66 19.42 3.83
N PHE A 57 2.81 19.93 3.42
CA PHE A 57 4.04 19.15 3.43
C PHE A 57 4.40 18.68 4.84
N LEU A 58 4.36 19.56 5.84
CA LEU A 58 4.67 19.21 7.24
C LEU A 58 3.69 18.19 7.82
N ARG A 59 2.39 18.31 7.49
CA ARG A 59 1.36 17.33 7.86
C ARG A 59 1.65 15.96 7.26
N MET A 60 2.06 15.91 6.00
CA MET A 60 2.42 14.69 5.31
C MET A 60 3.66 14.03 5.92
N GLU A 61 4.70 14.81 6.23
CA GLU A 61 5.90 14.29 6.88
C GLU A 61 5.58 13.77 8.29
N LYS A 62 4.75 14.48 9.05
CA LYS A 62 4.28 13.99 10.35
C LYS A 62 3.54 12.67 10.21
N TRP A 63 2.56 12.59 9.32
CA TRP A 63 1.76 11.37 9.10
C TRP A 63 2.65 10.19 8.67
N LYS A 64 3.59 10.41 7.76
CA LYS A 64 4.53 9.38 7.29
C LYS A 64 5.41 8.83 8.43
N ASN A 65 5.79 9.68 9.38
CA ASN A 65 6.67 9.29 10.49
C ASN A 65 5.90 8.81 11.74
N ASP A 66 4.59 8.99 11.78
CA ASP A 66 3.72 8.56 12.87
C ASP A 66 3.19 7.15 12.62
N CYS A 67 4.12 6.19 12.47
CA CYS A 67 3.80 4.79 12.25
C CYS A 67 3.90 4.02 13.57
N PRO A 68 2.92 3.14 13.88
CA PRO A 68 3.03 2.23 15.01
C PRO A 68 4.05 1.10 14.73
N ASP A 69 4.58 0.52 15.79
CA ASP A 69 5.32 -0.71 15.71
C ASP A 69 4.41 -1.86 15.24
N LEU A 70 4.97 -2.82 14.52
CA LEU A 70 4.21 -3.96 14.01
C LEU A 70 4.42 -5.19 14.89
N SER A 71 3.36 -5.97 15.08
CA SER A 71 3.47 -7.31 15.67
C SER A 71 4.44 -8.15 14.86
N GLY A 72 5.45 -8.75 15.52
CA GLY A 72 6.45 -9.57 14.84
C GLY A 72 5.82 -10.75 14.11
N GLU A 73 4.90 -11.48 14.74
CA GLU A 73 4.25 -12.63 14.11
C GLU A 73 3.38 -12.24 12.92
N MET A 74 2.68 -11.11 12.99
CA MET A 74 1.95 -10.58 11.84
C MET A 74 2.92 -10.25 10.69
N TYR A 75 4.03 -9.59 10.98
CA TYR A 75 5.04 -9.26 9.99
C TYR A 75 5.71 -10.51 9.38
N ARG A 76 6.05 -11.51 10.20
CA ARG A 76 6.57 -12.81 9.77
C ARG A 76 5.63 -13.48 8.77
N LYS A 77 4.35 -13.58 9.13
CA LYS A 77 3.32 -14.14 8.27
C LYS A 77 3.15 -13.33 6.98
N TYR A 78 3.14 -12.01 7.08
CA TYR A 78 3.05 -11.11 5.94
C TYR A 78 4.18 -11.32 4.92
N ILE A 79 5.43 -11.35 5.38
CA ILE A 79 6.59 -11.54 4.50
C ILE A 79 6.59 -12.94 3.87
N LYS A 80 6.33 -13.98 4.67
CA LYS A 80 6.36 -15.37 4.18
C LYS A 80 5.18 -15.66 3.25
N ASP A 81 3.97 -15.41 3.72
CA ASP A 81 2.76 -15.86 3.03
C ASP A 81 2.46 -15.03 1.77
N PHE A 82 2.69 -13.71 1.80
CA PHE A 82 2.36 -12.84 0.67
C PHE A 82 3.54 -12.61 -0.27
N PHE A 83 4.74 -12.29 0.26
CA PHE A 83 5.87 -11.93 -0.62
C PHE A 83 6.68 -13.13 -1.09
N ARG A 84 6.93 -14.11 -0.25
CA ARG A 84 7.72 -15.29 -0.63
C ARG A 84 6.87 -16.35 -1.31
N ASP A 85 5.79 -16.76 -0.65
CA ASP A 85 5.00 -17.91 -1.06
C ASP A 85 3.84 -17.53 -1.98
N ASN A 86 3.41 -16.26 -1.96
CA ASN A 86 2.26 -15.75 -2.72
C ASN A 86 0.99 -16.60 -2.50
N LYS A 87 0.73 -16.97 -1.24
CA LYS A 87 -0.31 -17.93 -0.86
C LYS A 87 -1.72 -17.45 -1.19
N LEU A 88 -1.97 -16.12 -1.13
CA LEU A 88 -3.29 -15.58 -1.43
C LEU A 88 -3.70 -15.87 -2.86
N ILE A 89 -2.82 -15.60 -3.83
CA ILE A 89 -3.07 -15.87 -5.26
C ILE A 89 -3.13 -17.36 -5.54
N LYS A 90 -2.31 -18.16 -4.84
CA LYS A 90 -2.35 -19.63 -4.95
C LYS A 90 -3.56 -20.27 -4.28
N GLY A 91 -4.35 -19.52 -3.49
CA GLY A 91 -5.49 -20.04 -2.76
C GLY A 91 -5.10 -20.98 -1.60
N THR A 92 -3.91 -20.80 -1.05
CA THR A 92 -3.36 -21.58 0.07
C THR A 92 -3.11 -20.72 1.31
N PHE A 93 -3.55 -19.47 1.31
CA PHE A 93 -3.44 -18.59 2.46
C PHE A 93 -4.47 -18.97 3.50
N GLU A 94 -4.02 -19.18 4.74
CA GLU A 94 -4.88 -19.52 5.88
C GLU A 94 -4.91 -18.39 6.91
N LEU A 95 -6.10 -18.06 7.35
CA LEU A 95 -6.35 -17.14 8.44
C LEU A 95 -7.27 -17.82 9.46
N ASP A 96 -6.82 -17.90 10.69
CA ASP A 96 -7.57 -18.57 11.79
C ASP A 96 -8.05 -19.99 11.40
N GLY A 97 -7.15 -20.79 10.83
CA GLY A 97 -7.44 -22.17 10.39
C GLY A 97 -8.37 -22.29 9.17
N LYS A 98 -8.74 -21.18 8.55
CA LYS A 98 -9.60 -21.15 7.36
C LYS A 98 -8.83 -20.69 6.13
N VAL A 99 -8.97 -21.46 5.05
CA VAL A 99 -8.38 -21.07 3.75
C VAL A 99 -9.16 -19.88 3.17
N VAL A 100 -8.43 -18.82 2.87
CA VAL A 100 -8.96 -17.65 2.17
C VAL A 100 -8.93 -17.90 0.67
N ASN A 101 -10.11 -18.00 0.07
CA ASN A 101 -10.24 -18.21 -1.36
C ASN A 101 -10.88 -16.99 -2.03
N LEU A 102 -10.13 -16.29 -2.86
CA LEU A 102 -10.58 -15.10 -3.59
C LEU A 102 -11.79 -15.36 -4.50
N LYS A 103 -11.98 -16.61 -4.95
CA LYS A 103 -13.15 -17.01 -5.75
C LYS A 103 -14.48 -16.92 -5.00
N ASN A 104 -14.42 -16.97 -3.66
CA ASN A 104 -15.61 -16.87 -2.81
C ASN A 104 -16.09 -15.42 -2.62
N MET A 105 -15.33 -14.45 -3.10
CA MET A 105 -15.69 -13.04 -3.03
C MET A 105 -16.73 -12.74 -4.12
N THR A 106 -17.96 -12.51 -3.68
CA THR A 106 -19.12 -12.29 -4.59
C THR A 106 -19.61 -10.85 -4.63
N VAL A 107 -19.12 -10.01 -3.72
CA VAL A 107 -19.49 -8.59 -3.63
C VAL A 107 -18.94 -7.80 -4.81
N PRO A 108 -19.58 -6.66 -5.18
CA PRO A 108 -18.99 -5.73 -6.15
C PRO A 108 -17.58 -5.29 -5.74
N TYR A 109 -16.69 -5.17 -6.70
CA TYR A 109 -15.29 -4.85 -6.44
C TYR A 109 -14.77 -3.70 -7.32
N LEU A 110 -14.37 -2.61 -6.69
CA LEU A 110 -13.68 -1.50 -7.34
C LEU A 110 -12.18 -1.57 -7.01
N ASN A 111 -11.36 -1.79 -8.01
CA ASN A 111 -9.91 -1.74 -7.90
C ASN A 111 -9.39 -0.38 -8.38
N VAL A 112 -8.83 0.39 -7.45
CA VAL A 112 -8.20 1.68 -7.76
C VAL A 112 -6.69 1.52 -7.66
N TYR A 113 -5.96 1.94 -8.69
CA TYR A 113 -4.50 1.95 -8.65
C TYR A 113 -3.93 3.26 -9.18
N ALA A 114 -2.78 3.65 -8.65
CA ALA A 114 -2.06 4.84 -9.10
C ALA A 114 -1.15 4.49 -10.30
N THR A 115 -1.27 5.23 -11.40
CA THR A 115 -0.50 4.94 -12.63
C THR A 115 1.00 5.16 -12.47
N GLU A 116 1.40 6.04 -11.53
CA GLU A 116 2.78 6.43 -11.25
C GLU A 116 3.26 5.88 -9.88
N ASP A 117 2.66 4.77 -9.44
CA ASP A 117 3.06 4.12 -8.20
C ASP A 117 4.46 3.53 -8.32
N ASN A 118 5.40 4.09 -7.54
CA ASN A 118 6.78 3.65 -7.51
C ASN A 118 7.07 2.56 -6.46
N ILE A 119 6.09 2.26 -5.59
CA ILE A 119 6.21 1.27 -4.52
C ILE A 119 5.55 -0.03 -4.94
N ILE A 120 4.31 0.03 -5.39
CA ILE A 120 3.52 -1.12 -5.80
C ILE A 120 3.39 -1.13 -7.34
N PRO A 121 3.98 -2.09 -8.04
CA PRO A 121 3.83 -2.20 -9.49
C PRO A 121 2.35 -2.37 -9.88
N ASN A 122 1.89 -1.61 -10.87
CA ASN A 122 0.49 -1.65 -11.33
C ASN A 122 0.02 -3.05 -11.68
N LYS A 123 0.89 -3.87 -12.28
CA LYS A 123 0.60 -5.27 -12.59
C LYS A 123 0.23 -6.10 -11.37
N SER A 124 0.84 -5.82 -10.21
CA SER A 124 0.52 -6.53 -8.95
C SER A 124 -0.88 -6.18 -8.45
N THR A 125 -1.27 -4.91 -8.56
CA THR A 125 -2.60 -4.44 -8.15
C THR A 125 -3.69 -4.93 -9.09
N ILE A 126 -3.43 -4.91 -10.41
CA ILE A 126 -4.39 -5.33 -11.43
C ILE A 126 -4.63 -6.84 -11.40
N ALA A 127 -3.62 -7.63 -11.08
CA ALA A 127 -3.68 -9.10 -11.11
C ALA A 127 -4.82 -9.70 -10.28
N ILE A 128 -5.25 -9.04 -9.20
CA ILE A 128 -6.36 -9.53 -8.36
C ILE A 128 -7.66 -9.68 -9.15
N MET A 129 -7.86 -8.87 -10.20
CA MET A 129 -9.08 -8.87 -11.02
C MET A 129 -9.34 -10.24 -11.66
N ASP A 130 -8.29 -10.98 -12.00
CA ASP A 130 -8.38 -12.30 -12.62
C ASP A 130 -8.73 -13.40 -11.60
N HIS A 131 -8.46 -13.16 -10.32
CA HIS A 131 -8.69 -14.11 -9.24
C HIS A 131 -10.05 -13.97 -8.56
N LEU A 132 -10.72 -12.82 -8.70
CA LEU A 132 -12.05 -12.55 -8.13
C LEU A 132 -13.16 -13.07 -9.04
N THR A 133 -13.15 -14.38 -9.34
CA THR A 133 -14.09 -14.98 -10.30
C THR A 133 -15.53 -15.10 -9.77
N GLY A 134 -15.73 -15.01 -8.46
CA GLY A 134 -17.05 -14.98 -7.82
C GLY A 134 -17.76 -13.63 -7.96
N SER A 135 -17.01 -12.53 -8.05
CA SER A 135 -17.59 -11.21 -8.24
C SER A 135 -17.96 -10.98 -9.71
N LYS A 136 -19.24 -10.70 -9.95
CA LYS A 136 -19.76 -10.41 -11.30
C LYS A 136 -19.65 -8.93 -11.67
N ASP A 137 -19.53 -8.05 -10.69
CA ASP A 137 -19.41 -6.60 -10.85
C ASP A 137 -18.02 -6.18 -10.40
N LYS A 138 -17.10 -6.07 -11.37
CA LYS A 138 -15.71 -5.67 -11.11
C LYS A 138 -15.34 -4.48 -11.98
N GLN A 139 -14.83 -3.44 -11.37
CA GLN A 139 -14.35 -2.25 -12.07
C GLN A 139 -12.90 -1.96 -11.72
N LEU A 140 -12.11 -1.62 -12.74
CA LEU A 140 -10.73 -1.16 -12.60
C LEU A 140 -10.69 0.35 -12.89
N TYR A 141 -10.09 1.11 -11.98
CA TYR A 141 -9.90 2.54 -12.16
C TYR A 141 -8.44 2.94 -12.02
N ALA A 142 -7.87 3.43 -13.11
CA ALA A 142 -6.53 3.98 -13.15
C ALA A 142 -6.54 5.45 -12.71
N PHE A 143 -5.93 5.75 -11.58
CA PHE A 143 -5.80 7.12 -11.09
C PHE A 143 -4.43 7.70 -11.45
N PRO A 144 -4.35 8.86 -12.14
CA PRO A 144 -3.09 9.49 -12.48
C PRO A 144 -2.46 10.15 -11.25
N GLY A 145 -1.46 9.50 -10.68
CA GLY A 145 -0.75 9.93 -9.49
C GLY A 145 0.14 8.85 -8.89
N GLY A 146 0.86 9.20 -7.83
CA GLY A 146 1.74 8.31 -7.09
C GLY A 146 1.04 7.58 -5.92
N HIS A 147 1.77 6.69 -5.26
CA HIS A 147 1.29 5.82 -4.19
C HIS A 147 0.46 6.53 -3.10
N ILE A 148 0.98 7.60 -2.54
CA ILE A 148 0.31 8.36 -1.49
C ILE A 148 -0.73 9.33 -2.08
N GLY A 149 -0.50 9.82 -3.29
CA GLY A 149 -1.37 10.78 -3.98
C GLY A 149 -2.80 10.31 -4.19
N VAL A 150 -3.01 8.98 -4.25
CA VAL A 150 -4.35 8.36 -4.30
C VAL A 150 -5.19 8.73 -3.07
N PHE A 151 -4.58 8.87 -1.91
CA PHE A 151 -5.30 9.10 -0.65
C PHE A 151 -5.38 10.57 -0.24
N VAL A 152 -4.31 11.32 -0.40
CA VAL A 152 -4.15 12.63 0.25
C VAL A 152 -3.98 13.81 -0.70
N GLY A 153 -3.86 13.57 -1.99
CA GLY A 153 -3.71 14.64 -2.98
C GLY A 153 -5.00 15.43 -3.21
N ALA A 154 -4.89 16.73 -3.47
CA ALA A 154 -6.04 17.57 -3.84
C ALA A 154 -6.79 17.01 -5.07
N LYS A 155 -6.07 16.41 -6.01
CA LYS A 155 -6.65 15.73 -7.16
C LYS A 155 -7.47 14.50 -6.74
N SER A 156 -6.99 13.71 -5.80
CA SER A 156 -7.73 12.57 -5.26
C SER A 156 -9.04 13.00 -4.63
N GLN A 157 -9.02 14.06 -3.83
CA GLN A 157 -10.23 14.59 -3.21
C GLN A 157 -11.25 15.12 -4.23
N LYS A 158 -10.77 15.73 -5.31
CA LYS A 158 -11.65 16.31 -6.35
C LYS A 158 -12.19 15.29 -7.35
N GLU A 159 -11.41 14.28 -7.70
CA GLU A 159 -11.74 13.37 -8.80
C GLU A 159 -12.04 11.94 -8.30
N LEU A 160 -11.19 11.39 -7.42
CA LEU A 160 -11.33 10.00 -6.99
C LEU A 160 -12.40 9.83 -5.92
N ALA A 161 -12.41 10.67 -4.90
CA ALA A 161 -13.36 10.54 -3.80
C ALA A 161 -14.84 10.63 -4.26
N PRO A 162 -15.24 11.59 -5.12
CA PRO A 162 -16.59 11.61 -5.69
C PRO A 162 -16.89 10.37 -6.53
N LYS A 163 -15.92 9.89 -7.32
CA LYS A 163 -16.09 8.69 -8.15
C LYS A 163 -16.31 7.44 -7.31
N VAL A 164 -15.55 7.27 -6.23
CA VAL A 164 -15.74 6.15 -5.29
C VAL A 164 -17.11 6.26 -4.61
N ALA A 165 -17.49 7.47 -4.14
CA ALA A 165 -18.78 7.71 -3.52
C ALA A 165 -19.95 7.37 -4.47
N GLN A 166 -19.86 7.81 -5.71
CA GLN A 166 -20.84 7.49 -6.74
C GLN A 166 -20.93 5.97 -6.96
N TRP A 167 -19.76 5.30 -7.13
CA TRP A 167 -19.69 3.86 -7.37
C TRP A 167 -20.35 3.06 -6.23
N VAL A 168 -20.11 3.47 -4.97
CA VAL A 168 -20.75 2.86 -3.80
C VAL A 168 -22.26 3.13 -3.81
N SER A 169 -22.69 4.37 -4.06
CA SER A 169 -24.12 4.75 -4.06
C SER A 169 -24.94 4.01 -5.11
N GLU A 170 -24.35 3.71 -6.27
CA GLU A 170 -25.01 2.94 -7.33
C GLU A 170 -25.25 1.46 -6.97
N ARG A 171 -24.64 0.97 -5.86
CA ARG A 171 -24.64 -0.45 -5.41
C ARG A 171 -25.15 -0.64 -3.98
N SER A 172 -25.69 0.41 -3.38
CA SER A 172 -26.23 0.41 -2.01
C SER A 172 -27.71 0.11 -1.98
#